data_aaadd2856fb378b84381a92eb453a738
#
_entry.id   aaadd2856fb378b84381a92eb453a738
#
_cell.length_a   1.000
_cell.length_b   1.000
_cell.length_c   1.000
_cell.angle_alpha   90.00
_cell.angle_beta   90.00
_cell.angle_gamma   90.00
#
_symmetry.space_group_name_H-M   'P 1'
#
loop_
_entity.id
_entity.type
_entity.pdbx_description
1 polymer ?
#
loop_
_entity_poly.entity_id
_entity_poly.type
_entity_poly.pdbx_seq_one_letter_code
_entity_poly.pdbx_strand_id
1 'polypeptide(L)'
;MVLLFIENFRISLSAVFANKLRSFLTALGIVIGVLSVTLMGTLISGLDKTFESSMSWLGKDILYVSRYEWFSGMEWWEVRNRPRMRSEYVDKIKDRSDYVLTVSPVMQRGASLSYKDKKARTEIFGTNEDYMETITTNIVQGRFFTRNEDRSGSRVTV
;
A
#
# COMPACT_ATOMS: atom_id res chain seq x y z
N MET A 1 13.42 -56.68 -19.40
CA MET A 1 13.10 -55.62 -18.38
C MET A 1 11.96 -54.72 -18.87
N VAL A 2 12.00 -54.16 -20.07
CA VAL A 2 10.96 -53.25 -20.61
C VAL A 2 9.59 -53.93 -20.75
N LEU A 3 9.53 -55.18 -21.22
CA LEU A 3 8.30 -55.98 -21.37
C LEU A 3 7.56 -56.18 -20.04
N LEU A 4 8.28 -56.50 -18.96
CA LEU A 4 7.71 -56.66 -17.62
C LEU A 4 7.15 -55.36 -17.10
N PHE A 5 7.77 -54.21 -17.44
CA PHE A 5 7.28 -52.90 -17.03
C PHE A 5 5.94 -52.56 -17.72
N ILE A 6 5.83 -52.86 -19.02
CA ILE A 6 4.61 -52.65 -19.79
C ILE A 6 3.48 -53.53 -19.28
N GLU A 7 3.77 -54.78 -18.95
CA GLU A 7 2.79 -55.74 -18.45
C GLU A 7 2.26 -55.34 -17.07
N ASN A 8 3.14 -54.96 -16.15
CA ASN A 8 2.76 -54.43 -14.83
C ASN A 8 1.95 -53.15 -14.93
N PHE A 9 2.30 -52.27 -15.86
CA PHE A 9 1.54 -51.02 -16.10
C PHE A 9 0.11 -51.34 -16.60
N ARG A 10 -0.02 -52.30 -17.52
CA ARG A 10 -1.31 -52.71 -18.06
C ARG A 10 -2.20 -53.36 -17.00
N ILE A 11 -1.62 -54.20 -16.12
CA ILE A 11 -2.33 -54.83 -14.99
C ILE A 11 -2.80 -53.76 -14.01
N SER A 12 -1.95 -52.81 -13.65
CA SER A 12 -2.28 -51.67 -12.75
C SER A 12 -3.41 -50.85 -13.33
N LEU A 13 -3.36 -50.52 -14.60
CA LEU A 13 -4.41 -49.75 -15.27
C LEU A 13 -5.74 -50.50 -15.29
N SER A 14 -5.73 -51.82 -15.55
CA SER A 14 -6.94 -52.63 -15.52
C SER A 14 -7.57 -52.68 -14.12
N ALA A 15 -6.77 -52.74 -13.05
CA ALA A 15 -7.23 -52.73 -11.67
C ALA A 15 -7.94 -51.39 -11.31
N VAL A 16 -7.43 -50.27 -11.83
CA VAL A 16 -8.09 -48.95 -11.68
C VAL A 16 -9.46 -48.92 -12.35
N PHE A 17 -9.56 -49.47 -13.56
CA PHE A 17 -10.83 -49.55 -14.29
C PHE A 17 -11.81 -50.58 -13.74
N ALA A 18 -11.34 -51.63 -13.07
CA ALA A 18 -12.20 -52.59 -12.40
C ALA A 18 -12.97 -52.02 -11.21
N ASN A 19 -12.38 -51.00 -10.53
CA ASN A 19 -13.00 -50.34 -9.38
C ASN A 19 -13.21 -48.84 -9.62
N LYS A 20 -13.91 -48.50 -10.68
CA LYS A 20 -14.08 -47.09 -11.16
C LYS A 20 -14.50 -46.09 -10.08
N LEU A 21 -15.46 -46.45 -9.22
CA LEU A 21 -15.97 -45.57 -8.20
C LEU A 21 -14.93 -45.25 -7.14
N ARG A 22 -14.17 -46.25 -6.68
CA ARG A 22 -13.10 -46.06 -5.70
C ARG A 22 -11.96 -45.23 -6.27
N SER A 23 -11.53 -45.52 -7.47
CA SER A 23 -10.48 -44.79 -8.16
C SER A 23 -10.88 -43.34 -8.41
N PHE A 24 -12.12 -43.10 -8.79
CA PHE A 24 -12.64 -41.74 -8.96
C PHE A 24 -12.67 -40.99 -7.65
N LEU A 25 -13.17 -41.57 -6.56
CA LEU A 25 -13.24 -40.90 -5.25
C LEU A 25 -11.86 -40.57 -4.69
N THR A 26 -10.89 -41.50 -4.85
CA THR A 26 -9.51 -41.24 -4.39
C THR A 26 -8.85 -40.14 -5.24
N ALA A 27 -9.01 -40.18 -6.55
CA ALA A 27 -8.48 -39.13 -7.43
C ALA A 27 -9.12 -37.76 -7.13
N LEU A 28 -10.42 -37.72 -6.91
CA LEU A 28 -11.15 -36.52 -6.54
C LEU A 28 -10.62 -35.95 -5.22
N GLY A 29 -10.40 -36.80 -4.21
CA GLY A 29 -9.86 -36.35 -2.92
C GLY A 29 -8.46 -35.72 -3.06
N ILE A 30 -7.59 -36.35 -3.89
CA ILE A 30 -6.25 -35.79 -4.15
C ILE A 30 -6.35 -34.46 -4.88
N VAL A 31 -7.20 -34.35 -5.91
CA VAL A 31 -7.39 -33.12 -6.68
C VAL A 31 -7.88 -31.98 -5.77
N ILE A 32 -8.88 -32.24 -4.93
CA ILE A 32 -9.40 -31.24 -3.99
C ILE A 32 -8.30 -30.83 -2.99
N GLY A 33 -7.54 -31.80 -2.47
CA GLY A 33 -6.45 -31.51 -1.53
C GLY A 33 -5.38 -30.61 -2.14
N VAL A 34 -4.87 -30.99 -3.32
CA VAL A 34 -3.86 -30.19 -4.03
C VAL A 34 -4.39 -28.81 -4.42
N LEU A 35 -5.63 -28.76 -4.94
CA LEU A 35 -6.27 -27.50 -5.32
C LEU A 35 -6.38 -26.56 -4.10
N SER A 36 -6.81 -27.06 -2.95
CA SER A 36 -6.96 -26.27 -1.74
C SER A 36 -5.64 -25.67 -1.26
N VAL A 37 -4.58 -26.46 -1.22
CA VAL A 37 -3.25 -25.98 -0.82
C VAL A 37 -2.70 -24.95 -1.82
N THR A 38 -2.88 -25.21 -3.11
CA THR A 38 -2.41 -24.29 -4.16
C THR A 38 -3.17 -22.96 -4.11
N LEU A 39 -4.50 -23.00 -3.96
CA LEU A 39 -5.32 -21.78 -3.81
C LEU A 39 -4.91 -20.98 -2.58
N MET A 40 -4.67 -21.63 -1.45
CA MET A 40 -4.22 -20.95 -0.24
C MET A 40 -2.87 -20.27 -0.43
N GLY A 41 -1.92 -20.94 -1.06
CA GLY A 41 -0.61 -20.36 -1.38
C GLY A 41 -0.71 -19.15 -2.32
N THR A 42 -1.56 -19.21 -3.33
CA THR A 42 -1.76 -18.07 -4.25
C THR A 42 -2.45 -16.90 -3.58
N LEU A 43 -3.41 -17.15 -2.68
CA LEU A 43 -4.06 -16.10 -1.89
C LEU A 43 -3.09 -15.37 -0.97
N ILE A 44 -2.24 -16.12 -0.25
CA ILE A 44 -1.22 -15.52 0.64
C ILE A 44 -0.26 -14.66 -0.18
N SER A 45 0.28 -15.19 -1.28
CA SER A 45 1.20 -14.42 -2.15
C SER A 45 0.54 -13.19 -2.78
N GLY A 46 -0.75 -13.26 -3.08
CA GLY A 46 -1.53 -12.12 -3.55
C GLY A 46 -1.70 -11.04 -2.49
N LEU A 47 -1.99 -11.45 -1.26
CA LEU A 47 -2.09 -10.53 -0.12
C LEU A 47 -0.75 -9.84 0.18
N ASP A 48 0.35 -10.58 0.17
CA ASP A 48 1.69 -10.03 0.41
C ASP A 48 2.03 -8.93 -0.61
N LYS A 49 1.78 -9.18 -1.91
CA LYS A 49 1.99 -8.17 -2.95
C LYS A 49 1.10 -6.95 -2.78
N THR A 50 -0.17 -7.15 -2.43
CA THR A 50 -1.10 -6.05 -2.20
C THR A 50 -0.67 -5.23 -0.99
N PHE A 51 -0.24 -5.90 0.07
CA PHE A 51 0.27 -5.25 1.28
C PHE A 51 1.55 -4.46 0.99
N GLU A 52 2.51 -5.06 0.28
CA GLU A 52 3.75 -4.40 -0.10
C GLU A 52 3.51 -3.17 -1.01
N SER A 53 2.59 -3.27 -1.97
CA SER A 53 2.22 -2.13 -2.81
C SER A 53 1.51 -1.03 -2.03
N SER A 54 0.68 -1.38 -1.06
CA SER A 54 0.01 -0.43 -0.18
C SER A 54 0.97 0.26 0.78
N MET A 55 1.97 -0.49 1.27
CA MET A 55 3.02 0.06 2.15
C MET A 55 4.05 0.89 1.39
N SER A 56 4.32 0.59 0.12
CA SER A 56 5.23 1.40 -0.69
C SER A 56 4.69 2.81 -0.94
N TRP A 57 3.38 2.97 -0.95
CA TRP A 57 2.72 4.28 -1.02
C TRP A 57 2.95 5.14 0.24
N LEU A 58 3.05 4.51 1.41
CA LEU A 58 3.33 5.20 2.68
C LEU A 58 4.81 5.63 2.83
N GLY A 59 5.71 5.12 1.97
CA GLY A 59 7.16 5.36 2.08
C GLY A 59 7.81 4.53 3.20
N LYS A 60 8.89 3.83 2.88
CA LYS A 60 9.56 2.91 3.82
C LYS A 60 10.29 3.63 4.97
N ASP A 61 10.75 4.85 4.73
CA ASP A 61 11.59 5.62 5.65
C ASP A 61 10.92 6.92 6.09
N ILE A 62 9.58 6.99 6.08
CA ILE A 62 8.83 8.18 6.44
C ILE A 62 8.23 8.03 7.83
N LEU A 63 8.50 9.01 8.69
CA LEU A 63 7.89 9.13 10.00
C LEU A 63 6.82 10.23 9.95
N TYR A 64 5.58 9.84 10.18
CA TYR A 64 4.47 10.77 10.28
C TYR A 64 4.28 11.23 11.73
N VAL A 65 4.45 12.53 11.95
CA VAL A 65 4.20 13.16 13.25
C VAL A 65 2.88 13.91 13.17
N SER A 66 1.87 13.42 13.86
CA SER A 66 0.55 14.03 13.84
C SER A 66 0.01 14.30 15.25
N ARG A 67 -0.94 15.22 15.35
CA ARG A 67 -1.67 15.52 16.57
C ARG A 67 -2.65 14.40 16.94
N TYR A 68 -3.10 13.63 15.94
CA TYR A 68 -4.09 12.56 16.05
C TYR A 68 -3.44 11.23 15.87
N GLU A 69 -3.84 10.24 16.61
CA GLU A 69 -3.48 8.85 16.35
C GLU A 69 -4.36 8.32 15.21
N TRP A 70 -3.74 7.71 14.21
CA TRP A 70 -4.43 7.29 12.98
C TRP A 70 -5.45 6.16 13.19
N PHE A 71 -5.28 5.35 14.23
CA PHE A 71 -6.08 4.16 14.49
C PHE A 71 -6.64 4.10 15.92
N SER A 72 -6.57 5.16 16.68
CA SER A 72 -7.15 5.16 18.02
C SER A 72 -8.60 5.64 17.96
N GLY A 73 -9.47 4.93 18.68
CA GLY A 73 -10.82 5.40 18.96
C GLY A 73 -10.85 6.59 19.91
N MET A 74 -9.87 7.49 19.78
CA MET A 74 -9.66 8.63 20.67
C MET A 74 -10.82 9.59 20.56
N GLU A 75 -11.38 9.95 21.69
CA GLU A 75 -12.50 10.87 21.77
C GLU A 75 -12.05 12.30 21.43
N TRP A 76 -12.84 13.05 20.69
CA TRP A 76 -12.50 14.38 20.16
C TRP A 76 -12.07 15.40 21.23
N TRP A 77 -12.52 15.25 22.48
CA TRP A 77 -12.15 16.13 23.58
C TRP A 77 -10.72 15.91 24.08
N GLU A 78 -10.17 14.70 23.97
CA GLU A 78 -8.77 14.43 24.31
C GLU A 78 -7.81 15.13 23.37
N VAL A 79 -8.19 15.22 22.12
CA VAL A 79 -7.40 15.89 21.08
C VAL A 79 -7.51 17.40 21.17
N ARG A 80 -8.64 17.91 21.63
CA ARG A 80 -8.88 19.35 21.73
C ARG A 80 -7.83 20.10 22.55
N ASN A 81 -7.36 19.48 23.62
CA ASN A 81 -6.38 20.08 24.55
C ASN A 81 -4.92 19.87 24.12
N ARG A 82 -4.64 19.06 23.08
CA ARG A 82 -3.28 18.89 22.58
C ARG A 82 -2.82 20.14 21.83
N PRO A 83 -1.55 20.56 22.00
CA PRO A 83 -1.01 21.70 21.25
C PRO A 83 -1.11 21.47 19.74
N ARG A 84 -1.35 22.56 19.01
CA ARG A 84 -1.39 22.51 17.55
C ARG A 84 0.03 22.32 17.00
N MET A 85 0.16 21.50 15.98
CA MET A 85 1.40 21.40 15.20
C MET A 85 1.63 22.72 14.47
N ARG A 86 2.84 23.26 14.56
CA ARG A 86 3.25 24.52 13.92
C ARG A 86 4.39 24.26 12.95
N SER A 87 4.47 25.05 11.90
CA SER A 87 5.57 24.98 10.91
C SER A 87 6.95 25.20 11.53
N GLU A 88 7.04 25.97 12.61
CA GLU A 88 8.29 26.21 13.38
C GLU A 88 8.93 24.91 13.93
N TYR A 89 8.15 23.82 14.02
CA TYR A 89 8.67 22.54 14.48
C TYR A 89 9.53 21.84 13.41
N VAL A 90 9.36 22.20 12.15
CA VAL A 90 10.18 21.70 11.03
C VAL A 90 11.65 22.03 11.26
N ASP A 91 11.95 23.30 11.50
CA ASP A 91 13.33 23.75 11.75
C ASP A 91 13.90 23.10 13.01
N LYS A 92 13.10 23.03 14.08
CA LYS A 92 13.53 22.40 15.33
C LYS A 92 13.84 20.92 15.20
N ILE A 93 13.13 20.19 14.33
CA ILE A 93 13.39 18.78 14.07
C ILE A 93 14.68 18.64 13.24
N LYS A 94 14.84 19.45 12.20
CA LYS A 94 16.06 19.47 11.37
C LYS A 94 17.31 19.76 12.20
N ASP A 95 17.22 20.73 13.10
CA ASP A 95 18.37 21.17 13.94
C ASP A 95 18.74 20.17 15.04
N ARG A 96 17.81 19.31 15.45
CA ARG A 96 18.02 18.42 16.61
C ARG A 96 18.21 16.96 16.24
N SER A 97 18.12 16.58 14.98
CA SER A 97 18.21 15.19 14.55
C SER A 97 19.16 15.03 13.39
N ASP A 98 20.24 14.32 13.63
CA ASP A 98 21.23 13.96 12.59
C ASP A 98 20.74 12.83 11.66
N TYR A 99 19.63 12.17 12.02
CA TYR A 99 19.08 11.03 11.26
C TYR A 99 17.98 11.45 10.29
N VAL A 100 17.52 12.69 10.36
CA VAL A 100 16.45 13.21 9.50
C VAL A 100 17.04 13.91 8.29
N LEU A 101 16.81 13.35 7.11
CA LEU A 101 17.28 13.94 5.85
C LEU A 101 16.46 15.16 5.46
N THR A 102 15.13 15.06 5.55
CA THR A 102 14.23 16.15 5.19
C THR A 102 12.98 16.13 6.06
N VAL A 103 12.36 17.27 6.25
CA VAL A 103 11.10 17.44 7.02
C VAL A 103 10.17 18.34 6.23
N SER A 104 8.96 17.86 6.02
CA SER A 104 7.94 18.64 5.34
C SER A 104 6.69 18.79 6.19
N PRO A 105 6.19 20.01 6.41
CA PRO A 105 4.90 20.22 7.03
C PRO A 105 3.79 19.87 6.03
N VAL A 106 2.76 19.20 6.49
CA VAL A 106 1.59 18.90 5.66
C VAL A 106 0.34 19.42 6.35
N MET A 107 -0.39 20.28 5.65
CA MET A 107 -1.71 20.76 6.05
C MET A 107 -2.74 20.24 5.05
N GLN A 108 -3.74 19.55 5.54
CA GLN A 108 -4.83 19.02 4.72
C GLN A 108 -6.11 19.80 4.97
N ARG A 109 -6.78 20.19 3.89
CA ARG A 109 -8.07 20.87 3.97
C ARG A 109 -8.99 20.44 2.82
N GLY A 110 -10.21 20.02 3.17
CA GLY A 110 -11.26 19.81 2.19
C GLY A 110 -11.70 21.15 1.55
N ALA A 111 -11.75 21.19 0.24
CA ALA A 111 -12.16 22.36 -0.52
C ALA A 111 -13.04 21.97 -1.71
N SER A 112 -13.83 22.93 -2.18
CA SER A 112 -14.55 22.82 -3.44
C SER A 112 -13.81 23.63 -4.50
N LEU A 113 -13.29 22.92 -5.50
CA LEU A 113 -12.68 23.55 -6.66
C LEU A 113 -13.75 23.79 -7.71
N SER A 114 -13.72 24.94 -8.36
CA SER A 114 -14.56 25.22 -9.50
C SER A 114 -13.71 25.74 -10.66
N TYR A 115 -13.89 25.15 -11.81
CA TYR A 115 -13.25 25.61 -13.06
C TYR A 115 -14.29 25.63 -14.16
N LYS A 116 -14.57 26.83 -14.70
CA LYS A 116 -15.69 27.07 -15.61
C LYS A 116 -17.00 26.56 -14.98
N ASP A 117 -17.68 25.65 -15.65
CA ASP A 117 -18.97 25.08 -15.19
C ASP A 117 -18.80 23.79 -14.36
N LYS A 118 -17.57 23.34 -14.15
CA LYS A 118 -17.29 22.11 -13.38
C LYS A 118 -16.94 22.44 -11.95
N LYS A 119 -17.58 21.72 -11.02
CA LYS A 119 -17.29 21.78 -9.59
C LYS A 119 -16.89 20.40 -9.09
N ALA A 120 -15.81 20.31 -8.36
CA ALA A 120 -15.35 19.09 -7.72
C ALA A 120 -15.02 19.37 -6.24
N ARG A 121 -15.41 18.46 -5.36
CA ARG A 121 -14.98 18.50 -3.96
C ARG A 121 -13.71 17.66 -3.88
N THR A 122 -12.63 18.25 -3.37
CA THR A 122 -11.33 17.60 -3.25
C THR A 122 -10.63 18.03 -1.98
N GLU A 123 -9.54 17.34 -1.67
CA GLU A 123 -8.65 17.73 -0.58
C GLU A 123 -7.45 18.48 -1.16
N ILE A 124 -7.09 19.56 -0.50
CA ILE A 124 -5.91 20.35 -0.84
C ILE A 124 -4.87 20.09 0.25
N PHE A 125 -3.68 19.75 -0.17
CA PHE A 125 -2.50 19.59 0.68
C PHE A 125 -1.62 20.82 0.53
N GLY A 126 -1.41 21.52 1.63
CA GLY A 126 -0.44 22.61 1.72
C GLY A 126 0.87 22.06 2.30
N THR A 127 1.98 22.33 1.63
CA THR A 127 3.29 21.80 2.00
C THR A 127 4.41 22.73 1.55
N ASN A 128 5.67 22.39 1.80
CA ASN A 128 6.86 23.12 1.36
C ASN A 128 7.56 22.44 0.15
N GLU A 129 8.61 23.05 -0.36
CA GLU A 129 9.41 22.54 -1.48
C GLU A 129 10.04 21.17 -1.23
N ASP A 130 10.35 20.85 0.02
CA ASP A 130 11.00 19.60 0.42
C ASP A 130 10.03 18.39 0.37
N TYR A 131 8.74 18.61 0.18
CA TYR A 131 7.72 17.56 0.21
C TYR A 131 7.95 16.46 -0.82
N MET A 132 8.44 16.80 -1.99
CA MET A 132 8.75 15.81 -3.05
C MET A 132 9.83 14.80 -2.64
N GLU A 133 10.72 15.18 -1.74
CA GLU A 133 11.72 14.28 -1.19
C GLU A 133 11.14 13.33 -0.13
N THR A 134 10.00 13.71 0.46
CA THR A 134 9.31 12.89 1.47
C THR A 134 8.31 11.90 0.89
N ILE A 135 7.92 12.04 -0.36
CA ILE A 135 6.93 11.15 -1.00
C ILE A 135 7.53 10.40 -2.18
N THR A 136 7.01 9.21 -2.43
CA THR A 136 7.42 8.36 -3.56
C THR A 136 6.59 8.63 -4.83
N THR A 137 5.98 9.81 -4.94
CA THR A 137 5.11 10.16 -6.06
C THR A 137 5.88 10.94 -7.11
N ASN A 138 5.71 10.57 -8.37
CA ASN A 138 6.31 11.27 -9.51
C ASN A 138 5.29 12.21 -10.15
N ILE A 139 5.75 13.40 -10.54
CA ILE A 139 4.95 14.34 -11.33
C ILE A 139 4.85 13.81 -12.77
N VAL A 140 3.64 13.53 -13.21
CA VAL A 140 3.39 13.01 -14.57
C VAL A 140 3.47 14.13 -15.61
N GLN A 141 3.04 15.34 -15.24
CA GLN A 141 3.05 16.49 -16.15
C GLN A 141 3.20 17.79 -15.34
N GLY A 142 4.06 18.68 -15.78
CA GLY A 142 4.36 19.92 -15.08
C GLY A 142 5.61 19.84 -14.20
N ARG A 143 5.67 20.69 -13.19
CA ARG A 143 6.77 20.75 -12.20
C ARG A 143 6.23 21.06 -10.82
N PHE A 144 6.99 20.70 -9.79
CA PHE A 144 6.72 21.14 -8.44
C PHE A 144 7.15 22.59 -8.24
N PHE A 145 6.61 23.26 -7.21
CA PHE A 145 7.01 24.62 -6.89
C PHE A 145 8.42 24.68 -6.30
N THR A 146 9.06 25.80 -6.51
CA THR A 146 10.44 26.03 -6.11
C THR A 146 10.51 26.69 -4.72
N ARG A 147 11.68 26.64 -4.09
CA ARG A 147 11.96 27.30 -2.82
C ARG A 147 11.64 28.81 -2.84
N ASN A 148 11.85 29.48 -3.95
CA ASN A 148 11.55 30.91 -4.07
C ASN A 148 10.05 31.16 -4.09
N GLU A 149 9.28 30.30 -4.74
CA GLU A 149 7.82 30.36 -4.80
C GLU A 149 7.21 30.07 -3.42
N ASP A 150 7.77 29.11 -2.68
CA ASP A 150 7.36 28.80 -1.31
C ASP A 150 7.63 29.99 -0.37
N ARG A 151 8.86 30.51 -0.34
CA ARG A 151 9.25 31.65 0.50
C ARG A 151 8.50 32.94 0.18
N SER A 152 8.15 33.16 -1.08
CA SER A 152 7.37 34.35 -1.48
C SER A 152 5.88 34.21 -1.21
N GLY A 153 5.41 33.04 -0.81
CA GLY A 153 3.99 32.74 -0.64
C GLY A 153 3.21 32.82 -1.93
N SER A 154 3.84 32.48 -3.04
CA SER A 154 3.22 32.49 -4.36
C SER A 154 2.05 31.49 -4.41
N ARG A 155 0.94 31.90 -5.06
CA ARG A 155 -0.23 31.05 -5.23
C ARG A 155 0.00 30.05 -6.37
N VAL A 156 0.72 28.98 -6.08
CA VAL A 156 1.04 27.91 -7.04
C VAL A 156 0.36 26.62 -6.60
N THR A 157 -0.17 25.87 -7.55
CA THR A 157 -0.74 24.53 -7.33
C THR A 157 -0.15 23.58 -8.35
N VAL A 158 0.04 22.31 -7.94
CA VAL A 158 0.60 21.23 -8.76
C VAL A 158 -0.43 20.11 -8.87
#